data_da455eacb77e669a0c28d72bd5df7eea
#
_entry.id   da455eacb77e669a0c28d72bd5df7eea
#
_cell.length_a   1.000
_cell.length_b   1.000
_cell.length_c   1.000
_cell.angle_alpha   90.00
_cell.angle_beta   90.00
_cell.angle_gamma   90.00
#
_symmetry.space_group_name_H-M   'P 1'
#
loop_
_entity.id
_entity.type
_entity.pdbx_description
1 polymer ?
#
loop_
_entity_poly.entity_id
_entity_poly.type
_entity_poly.pdbx_seq_one_letter_code
_entity_poly.pdbx_strand_id
1 'polypeptide(L)'
;LTVSDDAKKALYEVCSGDCRRLENVMQSCAVINKNLDAELVYSMASVAKPKEVLELLGIAAKGNFLESRKKLLSLMLDYGLSGLDVIKQIQKELWNLELEDRKKVSLVDKCGEVEFRMVEGSDEYVQLESFLAFVCLVGSK
;
A
#
# COMPACT_ATOMS: atom_id res chain seq x y z
N LEU A 1 -4.40 -3.82 -28.16
CA LEU A 1 -3.95 -3.70 -26.78
C LEU A 1 -2.42 -3.72 -26.76
N THR A 2 -1.81 -2.64 -26.25
CA THR A 2 -0.35 -2.52 -26.09
C THR A 2 -0.02 -2.53 -24.59
N VAL A 3 0.91 -3.38 -24.19
CA VAL A 3 1.33 -3.49 -22.77
C VAL A 3 2.81 -3.11 -22.68
N SER A 4 3.12 -2.03 -21.96
CA SER A 4 4.51 -1.61 -21.75
C SER A 4 5.26 -2.63 -20.88
N ASP A 5 6.59 -2.63 -20.92
CA ASP A 5 7.38 -3.54 -20.11
C ASP A 5 7.22 -3.26 -18.60
N ASP A 6 7.02 -2.00 -18.23
CA ASP A 6 6.74 -1.63 -16.85
C ASP A 6 5.34 -2.10 -16.42
N ALA A 7 4.35 -2.05 -17.33
CA ALA A 7 3.03 -2.62 -17.08
C ALA A 7 3.07 -4.14 -16.88
N LYS A 8 3.90 -4.86 -17.63
CA LYS A 8 4.10 -6.31 -17.44
C LYS A 8 4.65 -6.63 -16.05
N LYS A 9 5.65 -5.85 -15.59
CA LYS A 9 6.19 -5.99 -14.23
C LYS A 9 5.13 -5.71 -13.16
N ALA A 10 4.38 -4.61 -13.34
CA ALA A 10 3.29 -4.26 -12.43
C ALA A 10 2.22 -5.35 -12.37
N LEU A 11 1.81 -5.92 -13.51
CA LEU A 11 0.87 -7.03 -13.56
C LEU A 11 1.38 -8.26 -12.80
N TYR A 12 2.65 -8.58 -12.95
CA TYR A 12 3.26 -9.69 -12.21
C TYR A 12 3.24 -9.46 -10.69
N GLU A 13 3.63 -8.27 -10.25
CA GLU A 13 3.65 -7.88 -8.82
C GLU A 13 2.25 -7.92 -8.21
N VAL A 14 1.28 -7.32 -8.90
CA VAL A 14 -0.11 -7.21 -8.42
C VAL A 14 -0.81 -8.56 -8.38
N CYS A 15 -0.57 -9.41 -9.37
CA CYS A 15 -1.31 -10.67 -9.52
C CYS A 15 -0.66 -11.83 -8.78
N SER A 16 0.65 -11.79 -8.52
CA SER A 16 1.38 -12.82 -7.76
C SER A 16 1.09 -14.26 -8.22
N GLY A 17 0.92 -14.47 -9.54
CA GLY A 17 0.62 -15.76 -10.12
C GLY A 17 -0.87 -16.14 -10.22
N ASP A 18 -1.77 -15.29 -9.75
CA ASP A 18 -3.22 -15.50 -9.90
C ASP A 18 -3.68 -15.08 -11.31
N CYS A 19 -3.95 -16.07 -12.17
CA CYS A 19 -4.37 -15.85 -13.55
C CYS A 19 -5.73 -15.16 -13.65
N ARG A 20 -6.68 -15.44 -12.76
CA ARG A 20 -7.99 -14.77 -12.74
C ARG A 20 -7.86 -13.29 -12.43
N ARG A 21 -7.04 -12.98 -11.44
CA ARG A 21 -6.74 -11.59 -11.07
C ARG A 21 -6.06 -10.86 -12.23
N LEU A 22 -5.13 -11.52 -12.92
CA LEU A 22 -4.46 -10.99 -14.10
C LEU A 22 -5.45 -10.63 -15.20
N GLU A 23 -6.34 -11.56 -15.55
CA GLU A 23 -7.38 -11.34 -16.56
C GLU A 23 -8.29 -10.17 -16.18
N ASN A 24 -8.78 -10.14 -14.96
CA ASN A 24 -9.66 -9.08 -14.46
C ASN A 24 -9.00 -7.70 -14.51
N VAL A 25 -7.76 -7.59 -14.05
CA VAL A 25 -7.01 -6.32 -14.08
C VAL A 25 -6.76 -5.88 -15.51
N MET A 26 -6.34 -6.79 -16.39
CA MET A 26 -6.11 -6.48 -17.80
C MET A 26 -7.38 -6.03 -18.52
N GLN A 27 -8.51 -6.70 -18.28
CA GLN A 27 -9.81 -6.32 -18.83
C GLN A 27 -10.24 -4.93 -18.36
N SER A 28 -10.09 -4.66 -17.06
CA SER A 28 -10.41 -3.35 -16.48
C SER A 28 -9.55 -2.24 -17.08
N CYS A 29 -8.25 -2.48 -17.24
CA CYS A 29 -7.34 -1.55 -17.89
C CYS A 29 -7.74 -1.29 -19.35
N ALA A 30 -8.04 -2.35 -20.11
CA ALA A 30 -8.36 -2.29 -21.52
C ALA A 30 -9.64 -1.49 -21.83
N VAL A 31 -10.58 -1.43 -20.90
CA VAL A 31 -11.79 -0.60 -20.99
C VAL A 31 -11.44 0.89 -20.95
N ILE A 32 -10.43 1.26 -20.15
CA ILE A 32 -10.05 2.66 -19.94
C ILE A 32 -9.07 3.12 -21.03
N ASN A 33 -8.05 2.32 -21.31
CA ASN A 33 -7.03 2.67 -22.28
C ASN A 33 -6.49 1.41 -22.97
N LYS A 34 -6.30 1.48 -24.29
CA LYS A 34 -5.70 0.38 -25.08
C LYS A 34 -4.18 0.28 -24.86
N ASN A 35 -3.55 1.33 -24.37
CA ASN A 35 -2.14 1.35 -24.01
C ASN A 35 -2.03 1.24 -22.48
N LEU A 36 -1.61 0.07 -22.03
CA LEU A 36 -1.45 -0.21 -20.60
C LEU A 36 -0.06 0.23 -20.13
N ASP A 37 -0.04 1.11 -19.14
CA ASP A 37 1.15 1.47 -18.38
C ASP A 37 1.06 0.97 -16.93
N ALA A 38 2.14 1.10 -16.18
CA ALA A 38 2.21 0.61 -14.81
C ALA A 38 1.23 1.35 -13.88
N GLU A 39 1.02 2.66 -14.10
CA GLU A 39 0.12 3.47 -13.26
C GLU A 39 -1.33 3.00 -13.38
N LEU A 40 -1.77 2.75 -14.60
CA LEU A 40 -3.11 2.22 -14.87
C LEU A 40 -3.30 0.84 -14.21
N VAL A 41 -2.28 -0.02 -14.30
CA VAL A 41 -2.32 -1.35 -13.68
C VAL A 41 -2.49 -1.26 -12.17
N TYR A 42 -1.65 -0.45 -11.48
CA TYR A 42 -1.73 -0.28 -10.02
C TYR A 42 -3.08 0.33 -9.61
N SER A 43 -3.54 1.36 -10.33
CA SER A 43 -4.84 1.99 -10.06
C SER A 43 -6.00 1.00 -10.18
N MET A 44 -6.03 0.21 -11.27
CA MET A 44 -7.11 -0.76 -11.49
C MET A 44 -7.08 -1.93 -10.51
N ALA A 45 -5.91 -2.27 -10.01
CA ALA A 45 -5.74 -3.31 -9.02
C ALA A 45 -5.99 -2.85 -7.58
N SER A 46 -6.23 -1.57 -7.36
CA SER A 46 -6.31 -0.93 -6.02
C SER A 46 -5.07 -1.23 -5.18
N VAL A 47 -3.90 -1.04 -5.79
CA VAL A 47 -2.59 -1.27 -5.17
C VAL A 47 -1.69 -0.08 -5.50
N ALA A 48 -1.05 0.51 -4.50
CA ALA A 48 -0.03 1.54 -4.72
C ALA A 48 1.29 0.90 -5.17
N LYS A 49 2.15 1.69 -5.82
CA LYS A 49 3.51 1.25 -6.12
C LYS A 49 4.25 0.90 -4.82
N PRO A 50 4.93 -0.25 -4.71
CA PRO A 50 5.65 -0.63 -3.50
C PRO A 50 6.63 0.43 -3.00
N LYS A 51 7.31 1.12 -3.91
CA LYS A 51 8.21 2.23 -3.61
C LYS A 51 7.52 3.37 -2.86
N GLU A 52 6.30 3.72 -3.22
CA GLU A 52 5.55 4.81 -2.56
C GLU A 52 5.08 4.41 -1.16
N VAL A 53 4.73 3.14 -0.96
CA VAL A 53 4.39 2.62 0.38
C VAL A 53 5.63 2.61 1.28
N LEU A 54 6.78 2.20 0.77
CA LEU A 54 8.04 2.26 1.50
C LEU A 54 8.45 3.70 1.83
N GLU A 55 8.22 4.64 0.92
CA GLU A 55 8.45 6.06 1.15
C GLU A 55 7.56 6.60 2.29
N LEU A 56 6.27 6.25 2.28
CA LEU A 56 5.33 6.58 3.36
C LEU A 56 5.83 6.08 4.72
N LEU A 57 6.20 4.81 4.79
CA LEU A 57 6.69 4.20 6.02
C LEU A 57 8.03 4.79 6.46
N GLY A 58 8.92 5.12 5.53
CA GLY A 58 10.19 5.77 5.80
C GLY A 58 10.01 7.17 6.39
N ILE A 59 9.08 7.96 5.89
CA ILE A 59 8.74 9.29 6.42
C ILE A 59 8.22 9.16 7.86
N ALA A 60 7.32 8.21 8.11
CA ALA A 60 6.78 7.96 9.44
C ALA A 60 7.87 7.46 10.41
N ALA A 61 8.74 6.54 9.98
CA ALA A 61 9.82 6.00 10.80
C ALA A 61 10.85 7.06 11.22
N LYS A 62 11.00 8.13 10.45
CA LYS A 62 11.82 9.30 10.80
C LYS A 62 11.15 10.25 11.80
N GLY A 63 9.93 9.95 12.21
CA GLY A 63 9.17 10.75 13.17
C GLY A 63 8.36 11.88 12.55
N ASN A 64 8.29 11.99 11.24
CA ASN A 64 7.55 13.04 10.54
C ASN A 64 6.09 12.62 10.29
N PHE A 65 5.27 12.69 11.33
CA PHE A 65 3.87 12.26 11.28
C PHE A 65 3.03 13.06 10.27
N LEU A 66 3.16 14.39 10.25
CA LEU A 66 2.35 15.24 9.37
C LEU A 66 2.61 14.96 7.90
N GLU A 67 3.85 14.80 7.51
CA GLU A 67 4.20 14.47 6.12
C GLU A 67 3.76 13.04 5.75
N SER A 68 3.89 12.09 6.67
CA SER A 68 3.41 10.73 6.45
C SER A 68 1.89 10.69 6.29
N ARG A 69 1.16 11.47 7.08
CA ARG A 69 -0.30 11.61 6.95
C ARG A 69 -0.70 12.19 5.59
N LYS A 70 -0.03 13.23 5.12
CA LYS A 70 -0.28 13.80 3.79
C LYS A 70 -0.01 12.79 2.69
N LYS A 71 1.09 12.06 2.77
CA LYS A 71 1.45 11.01 1.81
C LYS A 71 0.41 9.89 1.78
N LEU A 72 -0.09 9.48 2.94
CA LEU A 72 -1.15 8.47 3.06
C LEU A 72 -2.42 8.91 2.32
N LEU A 73 -2.90 10.13 2.58
CA LEU A 73 -4.11 10.65 1.96
C LEU A 73 -3.95 10.77 0.43
N SER A 74 -2.78 11.21 -0.03
CA SER A 74 -2.43 11.27 -1.45
C SER A 74 -2.46 9.89 -2.11
N LEU A 75 -1.87 8.87 -1.48
CA LEU A 75 -1.88 7.49 -2.00
C LEU A 75 -3.28 6.91 -2.07
N MET A 76 -4.09 7.10 -1.04
CA MET A 76 -5.46 6.61 -1.01
C MET A 76 -6.30 7.25 -2.13
N LEU A 77 -6.14 8.54 -2.37
CA LEU A 77 -6.84 9.27 -3.42
C LEU A 77 -6.37 8.86 -4.82
N ASP A 78 -5.06 8.84 -5.06
CA ASP A 78 -4.47 8.61 -6.38
C ASP A 78 -4.73 7.18 -6.89
N TYR A 79 -4.72 6.18 -6.00
CA TYR A 79 -4.93 4.77 -6.34
C TYR A 79 -6.31 4.23 -5.99
N GLY A 80 -7.18 5.05 -5.41
CA GLY A 80 -8.52 4.62 -4.99
C GLY A 80 -8.49 3.52 -3.93
N LEU A 81 -7.56 3.62 -2.95
CA LEU A 81 -7.37 2.60 -1.93
C LEU A 81 -8.34 2.75 -0.77
N SER A 82 -8.89 1.63 -0.30
CA SER A 82 -9.54 1.56 1.01
C SER A 82 -8.51 1.45 2.13
N GLY A 83 -8.94 1.70 3.36
CA GLY A 83 -8.06 1.52 4.52
C GLY A 83 -7.53 0.09 4.66
N LEU A 84 -8.37 -0.91 4.37
CA LEU A 84 -7.96 -2.32 4.36
C LEU A 84 -6.92 -2.63 3.28
N ASP A 85 -7.05 -2.05 2.09
CA ASP A 85 -6.06 -2.18 1.02
C ASP A 85 -4.71 -1.65 1.49
N VAL A 86 -4.70 -0.48 2.12
CA VAL A 86 -3.47 0.17 2.60
C VAL A 86 -2.79 -0.66 3.68
N ILE A 87 -3.51 -1.09 4.72
CA ILE A 87 -2.88 -1.82 5.84
C ILE A 87 -2.35 -3.18 5.42
N LYS A 88 -3.04 -3.87 4.51
CA LYS A 88 -2.57 -5.14 3.94
C LYS A 88 -1.30 -4.94 3.11
N GLN A 89 -1.24 -3.88 2.34
CA GLN A 89 -0.05 -3.57 1.55
C GLN A 89 1.12 -3.12 2.44
N ILE A 90 0.87 -2.34 3.47
CA ILE A 90 1.88 -1.96 4.47
C ILE A 90 2.47 -3.21 5.10
N GLN A 91 1.66 -4.16 5.55
CA GLN A 91 2.12 -5.41 6.14
C GLN A 91 3.03 -6.20 5.19
N LYS A 92 2.71 -6.20 3.90
CA LYS A 92 3.51 -6.87 2.87
C LYS A 92 4.86 -6.18 2.64
N GLU A 93 4.92 -4.84 2.67
CA GLU A 93 6.09 -4.06 2.32
C GLU A 93 7.01 -3.72 3.50
N LEU A 94 6.51 -3.75 4.73
CA LEU A 94 7.28 -3.30 5.89
C LEU A 94 8.59 -4.07 6.14
N TRP A 95 8.70 -5.29 5.63
CA TRP A 95 9.93 -6.09 5.71
C TRP A 95 11.11 -5.51 4.93
N ASN A 96 10.81 -4.68 3.94
CA ASN A 96 11.80 -3.98 3.12
C ASN A 96 12.27 -2.65 3.72
N LEU A 97 11.74 -2.28 4.90
CA LEU A 97 12.17 -1.09 5.63
C LEU A 97 13.55 -1.29 6.27
N GLU A 98 14.33 -0.21 6.31
CA GLU A 98 15.61 -0.15 7.03
C GLU A 98 15.38 0.10 8.52
N LEU A 99 14.84 -0.88 9.21
CA LEU A 99 14.61 -0.88 10.66
C LEU A 99 15.12 -2.18 11.28
N GLU A 100 15.41 -2.15 12.58
CA GLU A 100 15.69 -3.36 13.35
C GLU A 100 14.53 -4.36 13.24
N ASP A 101 14.84 -5.64 13.15
CA ASP A 101 13.85 -6.70 13.04
C ASP A 101 12.82 -6.69 14.18
N ARG A 102 13.28 -6.36 15.40
CA ARG A 102 12.40 -6.24 16.56
C ARG A 102 11.34 -5.15 16.39
N LYS A 103 11.72 -4.01 15.79
CA LYS A 103 10.79 -2.93 15.46
C LYS A 103 9.82 -3.36 14.39
N LYS A 104 10.28 -4.06 13.35
CA LYS A 104 9.40 -4.61 12.31
C LYS A 104 8.37 -5.58 12.88
N VAL A 105 8.75 -6.44 13.82
CA VAL A 105 7.82 -7.36 14.50
C VAL A 105 6.73 -6.58 15.24
N SER A 106 7.08 -5.50 15.94
CA SER A 106 6.11 -4.63 16.60
C SER A 106 5.13 -4.00 15.59
N LEU A 107 5.62 -3.61 14.42
CA LEU A 107 4.79 -3.05 13.35
C LEU A 107 3.86 -4.10 12.75
N VAL A 108 4.30 -5.34 12.59
CA VAL A 108 3.45 -6.45 12.12
C VAL A 108 2.29 -6.70 13.09
N ASP A 109 2.59 -6.74 14.37
CA ASP A 109 1.57 -6.89 15.42
C ASP A 109 0.53 -5.75 15.38
N LYS A 110 1.01 -4.52 15.22
CA LYS A 110 0.14 -3.34 15.08
C LYS A 110 -0.70 -3.38 13.81
N CYS A 111 -0.16 -3.88 12.69
CA CYS A 111 -0.93 -4.09 11.46
C CYS A 111 -2.12 -5.02 11.69
N GLY A 112 -1.92 -6.12 12.38
CA GLY A 112 -2.99 -7.07 12.69
C GLY A 112 -4.08 -6.46 13.56
N GLU A 113 -3.70 -5.67 14.55
CA GLU A 113 -4.63 -4.95 15.43
C GLU A 113 -5.45 -3.92 14.64
N VAL A 114 -4.82 -3.11 13.82
CA VAL A 114 -5.48 -2.08 13.00
C VAL A 114 -6.42 -2.69 11.98
N GLU A 115 -5.98 -3.75 11.29
CA GLU A 115 -6.81 -4.47 10.32
C GLU A 115 -8.07 -5.04 10.98
N PHE A 116 -7.91 -5.72 12.10
CA PHE A 116 -9.03 -6.26 12.87
C PHE A 116 -10.05 -5.19 13.26
N ARG A 117 -9.58 -4.05 13.77
CA ARG A 117 -10.45 -2.93 14.15
C ARG A 117 -11.21 -2.36 12.96
N MET A 118 -10.57 -2.24 11.78
CA MET A 118 -11.25 -1.78 10.56
C MET A 118 -12.31 -2.77 10.09
N VAL A 119 -12.04 -4.06 10.13
CA VAL A 119 -13.02 -5.11 9.80
C VAL A 119 -14.23 -5.07 10.74
N GLU A 120 -14.00 -4.78 12.02
CA GLU A 120 -15.07 -4.62 13.03
C GLU A 120 -15.84 -3.28 12.92
N GLY A 121 -15.49 -2.42 11.98
CA GLY A 121 -16.22 -1.21 11.65
C GLY A 121 -15.63 0.10 12.20
N SER A 122 -14.42 0.11 12.73
CA SER A 122 -13.72 1.34 13.11
C SER A 122 -13.40 2.19 11.88
N ASP A 123 -13.37 3.51 12.05
CA ASP A 123 -13.03 4.45 11.00
C ASP A 123 -11.63 4.19 10.46
N GLU A 124 -11.53 4.02 9.14
CA GLU A 124 -10.27 3.65 8.49
C GLU A 124 -9.19 4.73 8.59
N TYR A 125 -9.54 6.00 8.52
CA TYR A 125 -8.58 7.10 8.64
C TYR A 125 -8.02 7.20 10.05
N VAL A 126 -8.88 7.08 11.06
CA VAL A 126 -8.47 7.07 12.47
C VAL A 126 -7.50 5.92 12.74
N GLN A 127 -7.81 4.73 12.24
CA GLN A 127 -6.95 3.55 12.43
C GLN A 127 -5.62 3.66 11.69
N LEU A 128 -5.62 4.15 10.46
CA LEU A 128 -4.39 4.35 9.70
C LEU A 128 -3.51 5.46 10.28
N GLU A 129 -4.08 6.56 10.72
CA GLU A 129 -3.35 7.62 11.42
C GLU A 129 -2.75 7.12 12.73
N SER A 130 -3.49 6.29 13.48
CA SER A 130 -3.00 5.62 14.69
C SER A 130 -1.81 4.71 14.37
N PHE A 131 -1.87 3.97 13.26
CA PHE A 131 -0.76 3.15 12.79
C PHE A 131 0.48 4.01 12.48
N LEU A 132 0.33 5.08 11.72
CA LEU A 132 1.43 5.99 11.40
C LEU A 132 2.05 6.63 12.65
N ALA A 133 1.22 7.02 13.62
CA ALA A 133 1.70 7.52 14.91
C ALA A 133 2.55 6.48 15.64
N PHE A 134 2.11 5.23 15.63
CA PHE A 134 2.87 4.12 16.20
C PHE A 134 4.21 3.91 15.49
N VAL A 135 4.24 3.97 14.16
CA VAL A 135 5.50 3.89 13.38
C VAL A 135 6.45 5.03 13.76
N CYS A 136 5.93 6.25 13.92
CA CYS A 136 6.74 7.41 14.36
C CYS A 136 7.38 7.16 15.73
N LEU A 137 6.63 6.63 16.69
CA LEU A 137 7.11 6.35 18.05
C LEU A 137 8.14 5.22 18.06
N VAL A 138 7.91 4.16 17.30
CA VAL A 138 8.83 3.00 17.23
C VAL A 138 10.10 3.37 16.46
N GLY A 139 9.98 4.11 15.38
CA GLY A 139 11.11 4.50 14.53
C GLY A 139 12.06 5.48 15.21
N SER A 140 11.54 6.39 16.04
CA SER A 140 12.33 7.44 16.71
C SER A 140 13.07 6.97 17.99
N LYS A 141 12.86 5.74 18.41
CA LYS A 141 13.60 5.10 19.53
C LYS A 141 14.90 4.42 19.02
#